data_7180fd258baee2f6c8336c3166bbf768
#
_entry.id   7180fd258baee2f6c8336c3166bbf768
#
_cell.length_a   1.000
_cell.length_b   1.000
_cell.length_c   1.000
_cell.angle_alpha   90.00
_cell.angle_beta   90.00
_cell.angle_gamma   90.00
#
_symmetry.space_group_name_H-M   'P 1'
#
loop_
_entity.id
_entity.type
_entity.pdbx_description
1 polymer ?
#
loop_
_entity_poly.entity_id
_entity_poly.type
_entity_poly.pdbx_seq_one_letter_code
_entity_poly.pdbx_strand_id
1 'polypeptide(L)'
;MPSGIAESAVRKIAASLAVLLAEVFALYLKTKNFHWHVSGPHFRSIHLMLDKQASDLLAITNPIAERARAIGGNTLRSIGHTARLQRLADNDAEFVKPEDMLAELSLDNRSLAIRMRAAHQLCEGRGDTATASLLENWIDETERRNWELLESTDDVGMSFLVGCPVSAGSRPGPCYQPNYGVAPPSAVAMYFV
;
A
#
# COMPACT_ATOMS: atom_id res chain seq x y z
N MET A 1 4.93 17.50 26.85
CA MET A 1 4.47 16.82 25.64
C MET A 1 2.95 16.76 25.68
N PRO A 2 2.20 17.16 24.62
CA PRO A 2 0.72 17.21 24.66
C PRO A 2 0.07 15.84 24.88
N SER A 3 0.73 14.74 24.50
CA SER A 3 0.17 13.38 24.52
C SER A 3 0.54 12.53 25.75
N GLY A 4 1.38 13.01 26.63
CA GLY A 4 1.89 12.18 27.75
C GLY A 4 2.81 11.01 27.33
N ILE A 5 3.08 10.84 26.03
CA ILE A 5 3.91 9.77 25.48
C ILE A 5 5.38 10.19 25.53
N ALA A 6 6.28 9.24 25.87
CA ALA A 6 7.72 9.49 25.92
C ALA A 6 8.25 9.97 24.55
N GLU A 7 9.17 10.93 24.53
CA GLU A 7 9.71 11.53 23.30
C GLU A 7 10.32 10.50 22.33
N SER A 8 10.98 9.48 22.87
CA SER A 8 11.54 8.39 22.06
C SER A 8 10.45 7.54 21.38
N ALA A 9 9.27 7.40 22.00
CA ALA A 9 8.12 6.72 21.43
C ALA A 9 7.47 7.59 20.36
N VAL A 10 7.28 8.89 20.62
CA VAL A 10 6.76 9.86 19.64
C VAL A 10 7.58 9.82 18.34
N ARG A 11 8.91 9.85 18.42
CA ARG A 11 9.77 9.78 17.22
C ARG A 11 9.54 8.49 16.42
N LYS A 12 9.42 7.33 17.08
CA LYS A 12 9.21 6.04 16.40
C LYS A 12 7.83 5.95 15.78
N ILE A 13 6.77 6.33 16.50
CA ILE A 13 5.39 6.31 16.02
C ILE A 13 5.23 7.27 14.84
N ALA A 14 5.72 8.51 14.95
CA ALA A 14 5.63 9.49 13.86
C ALA A 14 6.40 9.04 12.61
N ALA A 15 7.56 8.41 12.77
CA ALA A 15 8.31 7.85 11.64
C ALA A 15 7.53 6.71 10.96
N SER A 16 6.90 5.83 11.73
CA SER A 16 6.03 4.76 11.20
C SER A 16 4.82 5.33 10.47
N LEU A 17 4.14 6.32 11.03
CA LEU A 17 3.02 7.00 10.38
C LEU A 17 3.44 7.74 9.09
N ALA A 18 4.64 8.33 9.05
CA ALA A 18 5.16 8.99 7.84
C ALA A 18 5.41 7.98 6.70
N VAL A 19 5.90 6.77 7.01
CA VAL A 19 6.04 5.69 6.02
C VAL A 19 4.67 5.22 5.53
N LEU A 20 3.71 4.94 6.43
CA LEU A 20 2.36 4.55 6.06
C LEU A 20 1.69 5.62 5.18
N LEU A 21 1.84 6.89 5.52
CA LEU A 21 1.31 7.99 4.73
C LEU A 21 1.91 8.03 3.32
N ALA A 22 3.23 7.79 3.19
CA ALA A 22 3.89 7.73 1.89
C ALA A 22 3.37 6.58 1.02
N GLU A 23 3.14 5.41 1.64
CA GLU A 23 2.59 4.24 0.96
C GLU A 23 1.13 4.43 0.56
N VAL A 24 0.32 5.09 1.40
CA VAL A 24 -1.06 5.45 1.06
C VAL A 24 -1.10 6.40 -0.13
N PHE A 25 -0.22 7.40 -0.21
CA PHE A 25 -0.12 8.28 -1.37
C PHE A 25 0.32 7.53 -2.64
N ALA A 26 1.29 6.63 -2.53
CA ALA A 26 1.75 5.82 -3.66
C ALA A 26 0.64 4.89 -4.16
N LEU A 27 -0.07 4.21 -3.23
CA LEU A 27 -1.19 3.34 -3.56
C LEU A 27 -2.38 4.12 -4.16
N TYR A 28 -2.68 5.32 -3.63
CA TYR A 28 -3.66 6.21 -4.21
C TYR A 28 -3.35 6.52 -5.67
N LEU A 29 -2.13 6.94 -5.97
CA LEU A 29 -1.72 7.28 -7.33
C LEU A 29 -1.76 6.05 -8.25
N LYS A 30 -1.28 4.88 -7.80
CA LYS A 30 -1.36 3.63 -8.58
C LYS A 30 -2.82 3.23 -8.85
N THR A 31 -3.70 3.33 -7.85
CA THR A 31 -5.13 3.06 -8.03
C THR A 31 -5.76 4.01 -9.04
N LYS A 32 -5.39 5.31 -9.02
CA LYS A 32 -5.84 6.29 -10.02
C LYS A 32 -5.22 6.01 -11.40
N ASN A 33 -3.97 5.61 -11.48
CA ASN A 33 -3.36 5.18 -12.74
C ASN A 33 -4.20 4.04 -13.37
N PHE A 34 -4.48 2.99 -12.62
CA PHE A 34 -5.28 1.87 -13.13
C PHE A 34 -6.74 2.26 -13.43
N HIS A 35 -7.35 3.12 -12.59
CA HIS A 35 -8.66 3.71 -12.88
C HIS A 35 -8.71 4.44 -14.23
N TRP A 36 -7.67 5.19 -14.59
CA TRP A 36 -7.61 5.92 -15.86
C TRP A 36 -7.40 5.01 -17.06
N HIS A 37 -6.64 3.92 -16.89
CA HIS A 37 -6.18 3.07 -17.99
C HIS A 37 -6.91 1.73 -18.12
N VAL A 38 -7.80 1.38 -17.18
CA VAL A 38 -8.60 0.16 -17.30
C VAL A 38 -9.47 0.18 -18.55
N SER A 39 -9.60 -0.98 -19.21
CA SER A 39 -10.39 -1.14 -20.44
C SER A 39 -10.99 -2.54 -20.51
N GLY A 40 -11.84 -2.81 -21.50
CA GLY A 40 -12.40 -4.13 -21.74
C GLY A 40 -13.85 -4.33 -21.23
N PRO A 41 -14.34 -5.57 -21.21
CA PRO A 41 -15.77 -5.88 -20.96
C PRO A 41 -16.29 -5.38 -19.60
N HIS A 42 -15.45 -5.41 -18.57
CA HIS A 42 -15.79 -5.00 -17.20
C HIS A 42 -15.35 -3.56 -16.87
N PHE A 43 -15.01 -2.76 -17.90
CA PHE A 43 -14.53 -1.39 -17.74
C PHE A 43 -15.32 -0.58 -16.70
N ARG A 44 -16.65 -0.52 -16.85
CA ARG A 44 -17.47 0.36 -15.99
C ARG A 44 -17.42 -0.03 -14.53
N SER A 45 -17.52 -1.32 -14.20
CA SER A 45 -17.53 -1.80 -12.82
C SER A 45 -16.17 -1.59 -12.15
N ILE A 46 -15.08 -1.97 -12.83
CA ILE A 46 -13.72 -1.81 -12.32
C ILE A 46 -13.37 -0.32 -12.19
N HIS A 47 -13.66 0.49 -13.20
CA HIS A 47 -13.41 1.93 -13.19
C HIS A 47 -14.08 2.63 -12.00
N LEU A 48 -15.36 2.35 -11.72
CA LEU A 48 -16.07 2.93 -10.58
C LEU A 48 -15.55 2.42 -9.23
N MET A 49 -15.23 1.14 -9.12
CA MET A 49 -14.63 0.57 -7.92
C MET A 49 -13.28 1.21 -7.60
N LEU A 50 -12.40 1.32 -8.59
CA LEU A 50 -11.08 1.93 -8.42
C LEU A 50 -11.17 3.43 -8.08
N ASP A 51 -12.16 4.16 -8.64
CA ASP A 51 -12.41 5.56 -8.28
C ASP A 51 -12.79 5.72 -6.80
N LYS A 52 -13.72 4.86 -6.35
CA LYS A 52 -14.10 4.81 -4.94
C LYS A 52 -12.90 4.47 -4.03
N GLN A 53 -12.16 3.42 -4.34
CA GLN A 53 -11.01 2.99 -3.54
C GLN A 53 -9.91 4.07 -3.49
N ALA A 54 -9.65 4.76 -4.60
CA ALA A 54 -8.73 5.89 -4.62
C ALA A 54 -9.22 7.03 -3.72
N SER A 55 -10.52 7.34 -3.76
CA SER A 55 -11.11 8.37 -2.89
C SER A 55 -11.00 8.01 -1.41
N ASP A 56 -11.24 6.75 -1.04
CA ASP A 56 -11.09 6.25 0.32
C ASP A 56 -9.62 6.33 0.79
N LEU A 57 -8.66 5.98 -0.08
CA LEU A 57 -7.23 6.12 0.21
C LEU A 57 -6.83 7.58 0.43
N LEU A 58 -7.31 8.50 -0.41
CA LEU A 58 -7.02 9.93 -0.24
C LEU A 58 -7.60 10.46 1.07
N ALA A 59 -8.78 10.01 1.47
CA ALA A 59 -9.45 10.46 2.68
C ALA A 59 -8.66 10.16 3.96
N ILE A 60 -7.93 9.05 4.03
CA ILE A 60 -7.14 8.71 5.22
C ILE A 60 -5.78 9.42 5.29
N THR A 61 -5.32 10.09 4.22
CA THR A 61 -4.02 10.78 4.21
C THR A 61 -3.95 11.89 5.26
N ASN A 62 -4.99 12.74 5.35
CA ASN A 62 -5.03 13.83 6.30
C ASN A 62 -5.07 13.35 7.76
N PRO A 63 -5.96 12.43 8.17
CA PRO A 63 -5.95 11.85 9.52
C PRO A 63 -4.60 11.27 9.94
N ILE A 64 -3.89 10.55 9.06
CA ILE A 64 -2.56 10.00 9.36
C ILE A 64 -1.56 11.14 9.61
N ALA A 65 -1.55 12.16 8.75
CA ALA A 65 -0.63 13.30 8.87
C ALA A 65 -0.90 14.10 10.15
N GLU A 66 -2.16 14.43 10.42
CA GLU A 66 -2.57 15.19 11.61
C GLU A 66 -2.31 14.41 12.90
N ARG A 67 -2.52 13.09 12.90
CA ARG A 67 -2.20 12.27 14.06
C ARG A 67 -0.72 12.29 14.40
N ALA A 68 0.17 12.18 13.40
CA ALA A 68 1.63 12.32 13.61
C ALA A 68 1.97 13.68 14.22
N ARG A 69 1.29 14.77 13.79
CA ARG A 69 1.47 16.13 14.35
C ARG A 69 0.90 16.26 15.77
N ALA A 70 -0.25 15.69 16.03
CA ALA A 70 -0.93 15.76 17.33
C ALA A 70 -0.12 15.11 18.46
N ILE A 71 0.65 14.04 18.17
CA ILE A 71 1.55 13.45 19.16
C ILE A 71 2.86 14.23 19.34
N GLY A 72 3.10 15.28 18.54
CA GLY A 72 4.32 16.10 18.58
C GLY A 72 5.42 15.67 17.59
N GLY A 73 5.09 14.77 16.64
CA GLY A 73 6.01 14.31 15.61
C GLY A 73 6.00 15.16 14.33
N ASN A 74 6.79 14.75 13.35
CA ASN A 74 6.80 15.31 12.00
C ASN A 74 6.12 14.34 11.02
N THR A 75 5.69 14.87 9.86
CA THR A 75 5.07 14.11 8.78
C THR A 75 5.70 14.48 7.43
N LEU A 76 5.12 14.00 6.32
CA LEU A 76 5.61 14.28 4.97
C LEU A 76 5.61 15.77 4.65
N ARG A 77 6.52 16.20 3.75
CA ARG A 77 6.68 17.61 3.37
C ARG A 77 6.70 17.85 1.87
N SER A 78 6.90 16.81 1.05
CA SER A 78 7.03 16.94 -0.41
C SER A 78 6.83 15.60 -1.11
N ILE A 79 6.57 15.66 -2.42
CA ILE A 79 6.53 14.47 -3.29
C ILE A 79 7.84 13.68 -3.22
N GLY A 80 8.99 14.36 -3.27
CA GLY A 80 10.29 13.68 -3.12
C GLY A 80 10.48 13.02 -1.76
N HIS A 81 9.84 13.53 -0.69
CA HIS A 81 9.85 12.85 0.62
C HIS A 81 8.99 11.59 0.58
N THR A 82 7.81 11.63 -0.05
CA THR A 82 6.95 10.47 -0.31
C THR A 82 7.72 9.40 -1.08
N ALA A 83 8.35 9.75 -2.20
CA ALA A 83 9.10 8.83 -3.04
C ALA A 83 10.26 8.11 -2.30
N ARG A 84 10.88 8.77 -1.33
CA ARG A 84 11.95 8.15 -0.52
C ARG A 84 11.45 7.21 0.56
N LEU A 85 10.21 7.37 1.04
CA LEU A 85 9.66 6.59 2.16
C LEU A 85 8.73 5.47 1.72
N GLN A 86 8.03 5.63 0.58
CA GLN A 86 7.14 4.61 0.05
C GLN A 86 7.93 3.34 -0.33
N ARG A 87 7.29 2.17 -0.28
CA ARG A 87 7.90 0.86 -0.48
C ARG A 87 7.13 0.00 -1.49
N LEU A 88 6.08 0.56 -2.08
CA LEU A 88 5.33 -0.12 -3.12
C LEU A 88 6.13 -0.08 -4.43
N ALA A 89 6.04 -1.12 -5.23
CA ALA A 89 6.62 -1.10 -6.56
C ALA A 89 5.83 -0.14 -7.45
N ASP A 90 6.51 0.74 -8.17
CA ASP A 90 5.88 1.57 -9.19
C ASP A 90 5.50 0.72 -10.40
N ASN A 91 4.44 1.12 -11.10
CA ASN A 91 4.03 0.50 -12.36
C ASN A 91 3.85 1.59 -13.43
N ASP A 92 4.87 1.71 -14.28
CA ASP A 92 4.92 2.65 -15.40
C ASP A 92 4.69 1.94 -16.74
N ALA A 93 4.15 0.71 -16.73
CA ALA A 93 3.87 -0.04 -17.95
C ALA A 93 2.83 0.69 -18.81
N GLU A 94 3.09 0.76 -20.11
CA GLU A 94 2.20 1.40 -21.07
C GLU A 94 0.83 0.72 -21.14
N PHE A 95 0.78 -0.59 -20.90
CA PHE A 95 -0.44 -1.38 -20.84
C PHE A 95 -0.36 -2.46 -19.74
N VAL A 96 -1.40 -2.53 -18.92
CA VAL A 96 -1.61 -3.58 -17.92
C VAL A 96 -3.00 -4.17 -18.14
N LYS A 97 -3.14 -5.49 -18.10
CA LYS A 97 -4.46 -6.13 -18.19
C LYS A 97 -5.28 -5.84 -16.92
N PRO A 98 -6.61 -5.73 -17.03
CA PRO A 98 -7.46 -5.50 -15.86
C PRO A 98 -7.25 -6.49 -14.72
N GLU A 99 -7.07 -7.77 -15.05
CA GLU A 99 -6.83 -8.83 -14.06
C GLU A 99 -5.52 -8.60 -13.30
N ASP A 100 -4.45 -8.21 -14.02
CA ASP A 100 -3.15 -7.92 -13.44
C ASP A 100 -3.19 -6.64 -12.59
N MET A 101 -3.97 -5.62 -13.02
CA MET A 101 -4.22 -4.41 -12.21
C MET A 101 -4.84 -4.75 -10.85
N LEU A 102 -5.90 -5.57 -10.85
CA LEU A 102 -6.60 -5.97 -9.63
C LEU A 102 -5.69 -6.83 -8.73
N ALA A 103 -4.95 -7.77 -9.31
CA ALA A 103 -4.01 -8.62 -8.58
C ALA A 103 -2.89 -7.80 -7.92
N GLU A 104 -2.31 -6.84 -8.64
CA GLU A 104 -1.26 -5.96 -8.12
C GLU A 104 -1.78 -5.09 -6.98
N LEU A 105 -2.94 -4.45 -7.14
CA LEU A 105 -3.56 -3.65 -6.07
C LEU A 105 -3.93 -4.49 -4.85
N SER A 106 -4.35 -5.75 -5.04
CA SER A 106 -4.62 -6.68 -3.95
C SER A 106 -3.33 -6.97 -3.14
N LEU A 107 -2.22 -7.27 -3.80
CA LEU A 107 -0.93 -7.49 -3.14
C LEU A 107 -0.45 -6.24 -2.37
N ASP A 108 -0.63 -5.06 -2.95
CA ASP A 108 -0.26 -3.79 -2.33
C ASP A 108 -1.11 -3.50 -1.08
N ASN A 109 -2.43 -3.69 -1.14
CA ASN A 109 -3.32 -3.53 0.02
C ASN A 109 -2.98 -4.54 1.13
N ARG A 110 -2.70 -5.81 0.81
CA ARG A 110 -2.24 -6.81 1.80
C ARG A 110 -0.94 -6.37 2.47
N SER A 111 0.01 -5.88 1.69
CA SER A 111 1.28 -5.37 2.20
C SER A 111 1.09 -4.16 3.11
N LEU A 112 0.21 -3.24 2.73
CA LEU A 112 -0.14 -2.07 3.55
C LEU A 112 -0.81 -2.48 4.87
N ALA A 113 -1.75 -3.43 4.85
CA ALA A 113 -2.40 -3.94 6.07
C ALA A 113 -1.41 -4.59 7.04
N ILE A 114 -0.43 -5.35 6.54
CA ILE A 114 0.65 -5.93 7.37
C ILE A 114 1.45 -4.82 8.07
N ARG A 115 1.79 -3.75 7.35
CA ARG A 115 2.55 -2.62 7.93
C ARG A 115 1.72 -1.79 8.90
N MET A 116 0.42 -1.62 8.64
CA MET A 116 -0.50 -1.00 9.59
C MET A 116 -0.60 -1.79 10.89
N ARG A 117 -0.66 -3.13 10.85
CA ARG A 117 -0.62 -3.98 12.05
C ARG A 117 0.70 -3.84 12.82
N ALA A 118 1.83 -3.76 12.13
CA ALA A 118 3.11 -3.52 12.79
C ALA A 118 3.17 -2.14 13.48
N ALA A 119 2.59 -1.11 12.85
CA ALA A 119 2.45 0.21 13.46
C ALA A 119 1.49 0.20 14.67
N HIS A 120 0.39 -0.55 14.58
CA HIS A 120 -0.56 -0.75 15.70
C HIS A 120 0.16 -1.35 16.93
N GLN A 121 0.88 -2.47 16.74
CA GLN A 121 1.67 -3.10 17.80
C GLN A 121 2.69 -2.14 18.42
N LEU A 122 3.34 -1.31 17.59
CA LEU A 122 4.26 -0.28 18.08
C LEU A 122 3.54 0.74 18.97
N CYS A 123 2.33 1.18 18.59
CA CYS A 123 1.55 2.15 19.35
C CYS A 123 1.07 1.55 20.67
N GLU A 124 0.54 0.33 20.70
CA GLU A 124 0.14 -0.38 21.91
C GLU A 124 1.31 -0.52 22.88
N GLY A 125 2.45 -1.04 22.40
CA GLY A 125 3.65 -1.22 23.22
C GLY A 125 4.27 0.09 23.75
N ARG A 126 3.76 1.26 23.30
CA ARG A 126 4.19 2.60 23.73
C ARG A 126 3.09 3.41 24.43
N GLY A 127 1.91 2.81 24.64
CA GLY A 127 0.78 3.44 25.32
C GLY A 127 0.06 4.51 24.49
N ASP A 128 0.22 4.53 23.16
CA ASP A 128 -0.52 5.42 22.26
C ASP A 128 -1.82 4.75 21.79
N THR A 129 -2.76 4.59 22.71
CA THR A 129 -4.06 3.98 22.45
C THR A 129 -4.85 4.68 21.34
N ALA A 130 -4.77 6.01 21.25
CA ALA A 130 -5.52 6.75 20.25
C ALA A 130 -5.01 6.53 18.83
N THR A 131 -3.69 6.40 18.64
CA THR A 131 -3.13 6.02 17.32
C THR A 131 -3.44 4.55 17.02
N ALA A 132 -3.37 3.66 18.00
CA ALA A 132 -3.75 2.25 17.84
C ALA A 132 -5.20 2.11 17.35
N SER A 133 -6.14 2.77 18.00
CA SER A 133 -7.57 2.77 17.61
C SER A 133 -7.82 3.31 16.18
N LEU A 134 -7.09 4.35 15.76
CA LEU A 134 -7.18 4.83 14.36
C LEU A 134 -6.64 3.79 13.37
N LEU A 135 -5.55 3.12 13.71
CA LEU A 135 -4.96 2.07 12.88
C LEU A 135 -5.89 0.87 12.72
N GLU A 136 -6.67 0.49 13.73
CA GLU A 136 -7.68 -0.57 13.63
C GLU A 136 -8.71 -0.26 12.53
N ASN A 137 -9.23 0.96 12.48
CA ASN A 137 -10.16 1.39 11.44
C ASN A 137 -9.50 1.36 10.04
N TRP A 138 -8.27 1.86 9.91
CA TRP A 138 -7.58 1.86 8.63
C TRP A 138 -7.19 0.45 8.15
N ILE A 139 -6.96 -0.49 9.08
CA ILE A 139 -6.76 -1.91 8.78
C ILE A 139 -8.05 -2.50 8.19
N ASP A 140 -9.19 -2.32 8.86
CA ASP A 140 -10.49 -2.81 8.39
C ASP A 140 -10.82 -2.28 6.99
N GLU A 141 -10.66 -0.97 6.77
CA GLU A 141 -10.87 -0.35 5.46
C GLU A 141 -9.94 -0.91 4.37
N THR A 142 -8.68 -1.19 4.73
CA THR A 142 -7.69 -1.75 3.80
C THR A 142 -8.02 -3.20 3.45
N GLU A 143 -8.47 -4.00 4.42
CA GLU A 143 -8.91 -5.37 4.20
C GLU A 143 -10.18 -5.44 3.36
N ARG A 144 -11.11 -4.52 3.56
CA ARG A 144 -12.33 -4.42 2.74
C ARG A 144 -12.01 -4.07 1.29
N ARG A 145 -11.10 -3.11 1.04
CA ARG A 145 -10.61 -2.83 -0.32
C ARG A 145 -9.99 -4.06 -0.97
N ASN A 146 -9.17 -4.79 -0.21
CA ASN A 146 -8.56 -6.02 -0.71
C ASN A 146 -9.61 -7.09 -1.05
N TRP A 147 -10.62 -7.26 -0.22
CA TRP A 147 -11.72 -8.19 -0.48
C TRP A 147 -12.48 -7.81 -1.75
N GLU A 148 -12.86 -6.54 -1.94
CA GLU A 148 -13.51 -6.05 -3.16
C GLU A 148 -12.69 -6.34 -4.42
N LEU A 149 -11.36 -6.19 -4.36
CA LEU A 149 -10.45 -6.51 -5.48
C LEU A 149 -10.46 -8.01 -5.81
N LEU A 150 -10.40 -8.87 -4.79
CA LEU A 150 -10.40 -10.32 -4.97
C LEU A 150 -11.72 -10.83 -5.58
N GLU A 151 -12.87 -10.40 -5.05
CA GLU A 151 -14.16 -10.78 -5.59
C GLU A 151 -14.33 -10.32 -7.05
N SER A 152 -13.76 -9.16 -7.40
CA SER A 152 -13.82 -8.64 -8.78
C SER A 152 -12.89 -9.39 -9.74
N THR A 153 -11.87 -10.11 -9.26
CA THR A 153 -11.01 -10.94 -10.11
C THR A 153 -11.67 -12.26 -10.50
N ASP A 154 -12.50 -12.83 -9.65
CA ASP A 154 -13.23 -14.06 -9.95
C ASP A 154 -14.26 -13.85 -11.10
N ASP A 155 -14.88 -12.67 -11.17
CA ASP A 155 -15.77 -12.26 -12.25
C ASP A 155 -15.04 -12.11 -13.61
N VAL A 156 -13.73 -11.88 -13.60
CA VAL A 156 -12.92 -11.69 -14.82
C VAL A 156 -12.25 -13.01 -15.28
N GLY A 157 -12.53 -14.13 -14.59
CA GLY A 157 -12.14 -15.48 -15.03
C GLY A 157 -10.77 -15.96 -14.54
N MET A 158 -10.22 -15.36 -13.48
CA MET A 158 -9.04 -15.86 -12.77
C MET A 158 -9.45 -16.62 -11.52
N SER A 159 -9.55 -17.94 -11.65
CA SER A 159 -9.53 -18.84 -10.48
C SER A 159 -8.16 -18.73 -9.79
N PHE A 160 -8.07 -17.97 -8.70
CA PHE A 160 -6.88 -18.02 -7.86
C PHE A 160 -6.79 -19.40 -7.24
N LEU A 161 -5.74 -20.15 -7.57
CA LEU A 161 -5.30 -21.31 -6.81
C LEU A 161 -4.94 -20.86 -5.39
N VAL A 162 -5.94 -20.76 -4.53
CA VAL A 162 -5.77 -20.69 -3.08
C VAL A 162 -5.26 -22.05 -2.65
N GLY A 163 -3.97 -22.11 -2.34
CA GLY A 163 -3.33 -23.28 -1.74
C GLY A 163 -2.88 -24.34 -2.74
N CYS A 164 -1.60 -24.35 -3.11
CA CYS A 164 -0.94 -25.57 -3.48
C CYS A 164 -0.95 -26.52 -2.26
N PRO A 165 -1.71 -27.63 -2.29
CA PRO A 165 -1.41 -28.72 -1.39
C PRO A 165 -0.07 -29.29 -1.86
N VAL A 166 0.94 -29.24 -1.01
CA VAL A 166 2.20 -29.95 -1.23
C VAL A 166 1.90 -31.45 -1.18
N SER A 167 1.52 -32.04 -2.33
CA SER A 167 1.56 -33.49 -2.47
C SER A 167 3.00 -33.88 -2.66
N ALA A 168 3.51 -34.68 -1.72
CA ALA A 168 4.83 -35.28 -1.82
C ALA A 168 4.92 -36.09 -3.13
N GLY A 169 5.79 -35.69 -4.08
CA GLY A 169 6.23 -36.56 -5.14
C GLY A 169 6.25 -36.04 -6.58
N SER A 170 6.11 -34.75 -6.86
CA SER A 170 6.24 -34.25 -8.24
C SER A 170 7.16 -33.03 -8.31
N ARG A 171 8.08 -33.02 -9.30
CA ARG A 171 9.00 -31.90 -9.52
C ARG A 171 8.22 -30.59 -9.75
N PRO A 172 8.61 -29.45 -9.13
CA PRO A 172 7.94 -28.19 -9.35
C PRO A 172 8.14 -27.74 -10.79
N GLY A 173 7.03 -27.49 -11.50
CA GLY A 173 7.02 -26.71 -12.72
C GLY A 173 7.36 -25.24 -12.42
N PRO A 174 7.73 -24.43 -13.42
CA PRO A 174 8.17 -23.07 -13.19
C PRO A 174 7.04 -22.24 -12.57
N CYS A 175 7.23 -21.80 -11.33
CA CYS A 175 6.40 -20.78 -10.71
C CYS A 175 6.54 -19.50 -11.55
N TYR A 176 5.40 -18.90 -11.90
CA TYR A 176 5.36 -17.57 -12.51
C TYR A 176 6.11 -16.58 -11.61
N GLN A 177 7.27 -16.13 -12.05
CA GLN A 177 7.95 -14.96 -11.50
C GLN A 177 7.56 -13.77 -12.36
N PRO A 178 6.89 -12.76 -11.80
CA PRO A 178 6.71 -11.51 -12.52
C PRO A 178 8.09 -10.94 -12.85
N ASN A 179 8.34 -10.73 -14.13
CA ASN A 179 9.62 -10.23 -14.64
C ASN A 179 9.68 -8.71 -14.39
N TYR A 180 10.00 -8.32 -13.17
CA TYR A 180 10.33 -6.95 -12.85
C TYR A 180 11.73 -6.66 -13.41
N GLY A 181 11.78 -6.13 -14.62
CA GLY A 181 12.98 -5.60 -15.21
C GLY A 181 13.46 -4.36 -14.47
N VAL A 182 14.00 -4.55 -13.28
CA VAL A 182 14.73 -3.50 -12.54
C VAL A 182 16.16 -3.56 -13.02
N ALA A 183 16.51 -2.68 -13.97
CA ALA A 183 17.92 -2.38 -14.22
C ALA A 183 18.52 -1.72 -12.96
N PRO A 184 19.69 -2.15 -12.50
CA PRO A 184 20.34 -1.51 -11.36
C PRO A 184 20.67 -0.05 -11.72
N PRO A 185 20.58 0.91 -10.79
CA PRO A 185 20.94 2.28 -11.04
C PRO A 185 22.44 2.34 -11.36
N SER A 186 22.76 2.77 -12.58
CA SER A 186 24.12 3.10 -13.00
C SER A 186 24.68 4.18 -12.09
N ALA A 187 25.86 3.94 -11.53
CA ALA A 187 26.62 4.87 -10.74
C ALA A 187 26.84 6.17 -11.56
N VAL A 188 26.21 7.25 -11.14
CA VAL A 188 26.51 8.59 -11.63
C VAL A 188 27.82 9.01 -10.97
N ALA A 189 28.90 8.99 -11.76
CA ALA A 189 30.18 9.53 -11.35
C ALA A 189 30.02 11.04 -11.10
N MET A 190 30.35 11.47 -9.87
CA MET A 190 30.56 12.87 -9.53
C MET A 190 31.75 13.42 -10.36
N TYR A 191 31.47 14.41 -11.22
CA TYR A 191 32.49 15.38 -11.62
C TYR A 191 32.13 16.73 -11.00
N PHE A 192 32.93 17.13 -10.03
CA PHE A 192 33.10 18.52 -9.59
C PHE A 192 34.01 19.22 -10.59
N VAL A 193 33.60 20.33 -11.13
CA VAL A 193 34.42 21.55 -11.39
C VAL A 193 33.54 22.74 -11.00
#